data_270d3db4f369bf97b4548ee6b48afb15
#
_entry.id   270d3db4f369bf97b4548ee6b48afb15
#
_cell.length_a   1.000
_cell.length_b   1.000
_cell.length_c   1.000
_cell.angle_alpha   90.00
_cell.angle_beta   90.00
_cell.angle_gamma   90.00
#
_symmetry.space_group_name_H-M   'P 1'
#
loop_
_entity.id
_entity.type
_entity.pdbx_description
1 polymer ?
#
loop_
_entity_poly.entity_id
_entity_poly.type
_entity_poly.pdbx_seq_one_letter_code
_entity_poly.pdbx_strand_id
1 'polypeptide(L)'
;VTGTMTLLGAATLPATAPVSAAVGGAEWVRLGITFAYLVSAALFIFGLKMMSHPRTARRGNRLSAIGMLIAIVVTLGDKDIVSLYVIAAGLIVGAVIGAFLAIRVKMTGMPQMVGMLNGFGGLASAVVALAEFLRVYLDRQHDPRVDTLVTIALSALIGMVTFTGSMIAFGKLEGWKVRGVPLSNPFLLPSHHLLSVVLLLACIGLGAVVTLNYQHALWAIIVLNILAGILGVMVVVPIGGADMPVVISLLNSYSGLAAMTTGFALDNYCLIISGSLVGASGIILTRIMCQAMNRSLLNVVAGGFGQEITAAGATTAGDRTVRSMDAEEAAMVLEAAQKIFIIPGYGMAVAQAQHAVAELADLLRKRGADVRFGIHPVAGRMPGHMNVLLAEANVPYDLLSDLELNSEMEQCDVALVIGANDVVNPDARRQGSQIYGMPIFDVDKARTVMVCKRSLNPGFAGIENELFFMPNTVMLFGDAKKMVTSIVSELKNR
;
A
#
# COMPACT_ATOMS: atom_id res chain seq x y z
N VAL A 1 49.67 -27.43 72.64
CA VAL A 1 49.72 -28.75 72.03
C VAL A 1 49.69 -28.56 70.54
N THR A 2 50.84 -28.69 69.97
CA THR A 2 51.31 -28.94 68.60
C THR A 2 50.24 -29.15 67.52
N GLY A 3 50.13 -28.23 66.52
CA GLY A 3 49.46 -28.39 65.25
C GLY A 3 50.43 -28.05 64.13
N THR A 4 50.76 -29.02 63.33
CA THR A 4 51.69 -29.01 62.21
C THR A 4 51.11 -28.24 61.03
N MET A 5 51.86 -27.27 60.56
CA MET A 5 51.72 -26.56 59.29
C MET A 5 52.06 -27.52 58.16
N THR A 6 51.15 -27.85 57.28
CA THR A 6 51.40 -28.49 55.98
C THR A 6 51.31 -27.46 54.83
N LEU A 7 52.41 -27.48 54.10
CA LEU A 7 52.75 -26.61 53.00
C LEU A 7 51.78 -26.67 51.81
N LEU A 8 51.60 -25.52 51.24
CA LEU A 8 50.97 -25.26 49.93
C LEU A 8 51.48 -26.24 48.85
N GLY A 9 50.58 -27.02 48.29
CA GLY A 9 50.77 -27.60 46.97
C GLY A 9 50.62 -26.55 45.90
N ALA A 10 51.63 -26.32 45.14
CA ALA A 10 51.62 -25.50 43.93
C ALA A 10 50.64 -26.11 42.93
N ALA A 11 49.46 -25.45 42.75
CA ALA A 11 48.58 -25.75 41.66
C ALA A 11 49.27 -25.33 40.37
N THR A 12 49.74 -26.29 39.59
CA THR A 12 50.16 -26.11 38.22
C THR A 12 48.94 -25.65 37.42
N LEU A 13 48.93 -24.37 37.02
CA LEU A 13 48.00 -23.86 36.02
C LEU A 13 48.12 -24.72 34.76
N PRO A 14 46.99 -25.24 34.20
CA PRO A 14 47.05 -25.91 32.94
C PRO A 14 47.60 -24.95 31.90
N ALA A 15 48.60 -25.37 31.14
CA ALA A 15 49.20 -24.67 30.06
C ALA A 15 48.11 -24.11 29.17
N THR A 16 48.07 -22.81 29.00
CA THR A 16 47.24 -22.12 28.04
C THR A 16 47.45 -22.75 26.68
N ALA A 17 46.46 -23.51 26.21
CA ALA A 17 46.45 -23.97 24.82
C ALA A 17 46.59 -22.76 23.92
N PRO A 18 47.39 -22.82 22.86
CA PRO A 18 47.57 -21.68 21.96
C PRO A 18 46.22 -21.27 21.33
N VAL A 19 45.85 -20.03 21.49
CA VAL A 19 44.64 -19.39 20.90
C VAL A 19 44.75 -19.33 19.35
N SER A 20 45.54 -20.17 18.75
CA SER A 20 45.60 -20.37 17.28
C SER A 20 44.94 -21.70 16.83
N ALA A 21 43.93 -22.17 17.56
CA ALA A 21 43.05 -23.17 16.99
C ALA A 21 42.22 -22.42 15.90
N ALA A 22 42.50 -22.78 14.67
CA ALA A 22 41.86 -22.29 13.46
C ALA A 22 40.38 -22.05 13.70
N VAL A 23 39.93 -20.78 13.50
CA VAL A 23 38.52 -20.43 13.30
C VAL A 23 38.08 -21.36 12.19
N GLY A 24 37.34 -22.43 12.57
CA GLY A 24 37.06 -23.52 11.66
C GLY A 24 36.31 -22.98 10.45
N GLY A 25 36.54 -23.56 9.26
CA GLY A 25 35.94 -23.12 8.02
C GLY A 25 34.42 -22.88 8.12
N ALA A 26 33.73 -23.54 9.05
CA ALA A 26 32.31 -23.31 9.38
C ALA A 26 32.02 -21.96 10.01
N GLU A 27 32.92 -21.36 10.80
CA GLU A 27 32.73 -20.02 11.38
C GLU A 27 32.89 -18.92 10.32
N TRP A 28 33.83 -19.07 9.40
CA TRP A 28 33.98 -18.16 8.27
C TRP A 28 32.78 -18.20 7.33
N VAL A 29 32.21 -19.37 7.07
CA VAL A 29 30.98 -19.51 6.28
C VAL A 29 29.80 -18.80 6.96
N ARG A 30 29.59 -19.01 8.27
CA ARG A 30 28.53 -18.31 9.03
C ARG A 30 28.73 -16.80 9.02
N LEU A 31 29.97 -16.33 9.21
CA LEU A 31 30.29 -14.91 9.16
C LEU A 31 30.01 -14.32 7.76
N GLY A 32 30.34 -15.06 6.70
CA GLY A 32 30.04 -14.71 5.32
C GLY A 32 28.53 -14.62 5.03
N ILE A 33 27.75 -15.58 5.52
CA ILE A 33 26.28 -15.58 5.42
C ILE A 33 25.68 -14.37 6.15
N THR A 34 26.12 -14.12 7.40
CA THR A 34 25.63 -12.96 8.17
C THR A 34 25.99 -11.64 7.50
N PHE A 35 27.21 -11.51 6.97
CA PHE A 35 27.64 -10.33 6.24
C PHE A 35 26.83 -10.12 4.95
N ALA A 36 26.53 -11.18 4.21
CA ALA A 36 25.73 -11.10 3.00
C ALA A 36 24.26 -10.70 3.28
N TYR A 37 23.67 -11.18 4.38
CA TYR A 37 22.36 -10.69 4.84
C TYR A 37 22.40 -9.22 5.24
N LEU A 38 23.48 -8.77 5.88
CA LEU A 38 23.66 -7.35 6.23
C LEU A 38 23.76 -6.47 4.97
N VAL A 39 24.49 -6.92 3.95
CA VAL A 39 24.57 -6.24 2.65
C VAL A 39 23.21 -6.21 1.97
N SER A 40 22.49 -7.32 1.97
CA SER A 40 21.13 -7.38 1.44
C SER A 40 20.20 -6.39 2.14
N ALA A 41 20.21 -6.33 3.47
CA ALA A 41 19.42 -5.38 4.25
C ALA A 41 19.82 -3.92 3.94
N ALA A 42 21.11 -3.62 3.80
CA ALA A 42 21.57 -2.30 3.39
C ALA A 42 21.06 -1.92 1.99
N LEU A 43 21.07 -2.85 1.04
CA LEU A 43 20.52 -2.62 -0.30
C LEU A 43 19.02 -2.36 -0.26
N PHE A 44 18.25 -3.01 0.61
CA PHE A 44 16.83 -2.71 0.83
C PHE A 44 16.63 -1.30 1.40
N ILE A 45 17.40 -0.89 2.40
CA ILE A 45 17.32 0.46 2.99
C ILE A 45 17.58 1.53 1.93
N PHE A 46 18.69 1.39 1.19
CA PHE A 46 19.02 2.33 0.12
C PHE A 46 18.03 2.28 -1.03
N GLY A 47 17.55 1.11 -1.39
CA GLY A 47 16.51 0.92 -2.39
C GLY A 47 15.21 1.63 -2.02
N LEU A 48 14.70 1.47 -0.80
CA LEU A 48 13.52 2.17 -0.29
C LEU A 48 13.73 3.69 -0.28
N LYS A 49 14.90 4.16 0.19
CA LYS A 49 15.25 5.58 0.15
C LYS A 49 15.25 6.15 -1.27
N MET A 50 15.78 5.40 -2.24
CA MET A 50 15.77 5.84 -3.64
C MET A 50 14.39 5.77 -4.29
N MET A 51 13.51 4.88 -3.84
CA MET A 51 12.13 4.78 -4.32
C MET A 51 11.24 5.92 -3.81
N SER A 52 11.62 6.63 -2.76
CA SER A 52 10.87 7.82 -2.30
C SER A 52 10.90 8.99 -3.28
N HIS A 53 11.85 8.98 -4.23
CA HIS A 53 12.00 10.04 -5.24
C HIS A 53 11.76 9.47 -6.65
N PRO A 54 10.84 10.03 -7.44
CA PRO A 54 10.48 9.49 -8.76
C PRO A 54 11.66 9.34 -9.72
N ARG A 55 12.61 10.30 -9.75
CA ARG A 55 13.81 10.26 -10.60
C ARG A 55 14.73 9.06 -10.30
N THR A 56 14.77 8.61 -9.05
CA THR A 56 15.63 7.52 -8.59
C THR A 56 14.90 6.20 -8.39
N ALA A 57 13.56 6.20 -8.43
CA ALA A 57 12.71 5.06 -8.09
C ALA A 57 13.05 3.78 -8.89
N ARG A 58 13.30 3.89 -10.22
CA ARG A 58 13.71 2.75 -11.04
C ARG A 58 15.04 2.13 -10.59
N ARG A 59 16.01 2.98 -10.18
CA ARG A 59 17.30 2.49 -9.65
C ARG A 59 17.14 1.88 -8.27
N GLY A 60 16.31 2.48 -7.41
CA GLY A 60 15.96 1.95 -6.10
C GLY A 60 15.32 0.57 -6.19
N ASN A 61 14.35 0.39 -7.09
CA ASN A 61 13.72 -0.91 -7.33
C ASN A 61 14.71 -1.99 -7.80
N ARG A 62 15.63 -1.65 -8.71
CA ARG A 62 16.70 -2.58 -9.12
C ARG A 62 17.63 -2.94 -7.97
N LEU A 63 17.97 -1.95 -7.13
CA LEU A 63 18.82 -2.16 -5.96
C LEU A 63 18.16 -3.11 -4.95
N SER A 64 16.87 -2.92 -4.68
CA SER A 64 16.09 -3.82 -3.82
C SER A 64 15.99 -5.23 -4.43
N ALA A 65 15.82 -5.36 -5.75
CA ALA A 65 15.78 -6.65 -6.43
C ALA A 65 17.13 -7.40 -6.32
N ILE A 66 18.26 -6.68 -6.41
CA ILE A 66 19.60 -7.25 -6.19
C ILE A 66 19.74 -7.70 -4.73
N GLY A 67 19.29 -6.89 -3.76
CA GLY A 67 19.26 -7.28 -2.36
C GLY A 67 18.46 -8.57 -2.12
N MET A 68 17.27 -8.68 -2.73
CA MET A 68 16.46 -9.89 -2.69
C MET A 68 17.20 -11.09 -3.27
N LEU A 69 17.83 -10.94 -4.43
CA LEU A 69 18.59 -12.03 -5.06
C LEU A 69 19.73 -12.53 -4.15
N ILE A 70 20.47 -11.61 -3.54
CA ILE A 70 21.54 -11.95 -2.59
C ILE A 70 20.95 -12.73 -1.41
N ALA A 71 19.85 -12.27 -0.81
CA ALA A 71 19.20 -12.95 0.31
C ALA A 71 18.79 -14.38 -0.08
N ILE A 72 18.19 -14.57 -1.25
CA ILE A 72 17.78 -15.89 -1.75
C ILE A 72 18.99 -16.81 -1.92
N VAL A 73 20.04 -16.33 -2.61
CA VAL A 73 21.25 -17.13 -2.88
C VAL A 73 21.95 -17.54 -1.58
N VAL A 74 22.02 -16.62 -0.61
CA VAL A 74 22.63 -16.88 0.69
C VAL A 74 21.80 -17.89 1.48
N THR A 75 20.46 -17.76 1.48
CA THR A 75 19.57 -18.72 2.12
C THR A 75 19.70 -20.12 1.50
N LEU A 76 19.84 -20.22 0.17
CA LEU A 76 20.06 -21.49 -0.53
C LEU A 76 21.42 -22.12 -0.21
N GLY A 77 22.39 -21.32 0.22
CA GLY A 77 23.71 -21.79 0.66
C GLY A 77 23.74 -22.32 2.10
N ASP A 78 22.66 -22.14 2.86
CA ASP A 78 22.56 -22.63 4.23
C ASP A 78 22.30 -24.15 4.22
N LYS A 79 23.13 -24.90 4.96
CA LYS A 79 23.14 -26.40 4.90
C LYS A 79 21.93 -27.06 5.57
N ASP A 80 21.12 -26.30 6.29
CA ASP A 80 19.93 -26.82 7.00
C ASP A 80 18.70 -26.95 6.09
N ILE A 81 18.85 -26.74 4.77
CA ILE A 81 17.76 -26.82 3.80
C ILE A 81 17.50 -28.28 3.39
N VAL A 82 16.30 -28.75 3.67
CA VAL A 82 15.88 -30.14 3.54
C VAL A 82 15.81 -30.67 2.10
N SER A 83 15.48 -29.81 1.10
CA SER A 83 15.36 -30.23 -0.29
C SER A 83 15.48 -29.09 -1.30
N LEU A 84 16.59 -29.05 -2.02
CA LEU A 84 16.83 -28.08 -3.10
C LEU A 84 15.79 -28.20 -4.23
N TYR A 85 15.29 -29.39 -4.51
CA TYR A 85 14.29 -29.63 -5.57
C TYR A 85 12.94 -28.99 -5.26
N VAL A 86 12.48 -29.05 -4.02
CA VAL A 86 11.21 -28.43 -3.58
C VAL A 86 11.31 -26.92 -3.66
N ILE A 87 12.45 -26.36 -3.24
CA ILE A 87 12.71 -24.92 -3.33
C ILE A 87 12.77 -24.46 -4.78
N ALA A 88 13.50 -25.17 -5.63
CA ALA A 88 13.60 -24.87 -7.06
C ALA A 88 12.20 -24.92 -7.73
N ALA A 89 11.41 -25.95 -7.41
CA ALA A 89 10.04 -26.07 -7.92
C ALA A 89 9.16 -24.89 -7.49
N GLY A 90 9.19 -24.54 -6.20
CA GLY A 90 8.44 -23.38 -5.66
C GLY A 90 8.87 -22.07 -6.31
N LEU A 91 10.17 -21.87 -6.49
CA LEU A 91 10.73 -20.68 -7.11
C LEU A 91 10.34 -20.56 -8.60
N ILE A 92 10.38 -21.65 -9.36
CA ILE A 92 9.96 -21.70 -10.76
C ILE A 92 8.45 -21.39 -10.88
N VAL A 93 7.63 -22.07 -10.08
CA VAL A 93 6.18 -21.86 -10.09
C VAL A 93 5.85 -20.40 -9.72
N GLY A 94 6.45 -19.88 -8.65
CA GLY A 94 6.26 -18.48 -8.22
C GLY A 94 6.73 -17.48 -9.27
N ALA A 95 7.88 -17.72 -9.91
CA ALA A 95 8.41 -16.86 -10.97
C ALA A 95 7.51 -16.84 -12.21
N VAL A 96 7.00 -18.00 -12.64
CA VAL A 96 6.09 -18.09 -13.79
C VAL A 96 4.78 -17.37 -13.52
N ILE A 97 4.16 -17.60 -12.35
CA ILE A 97 2.92 -16.92 -11.96
C ILE A 97 3.16 -15.41 -11.83
N GLY A 98 4.23 -15.00 -11.15
CA GLY A 98 4.58 -13.60 -10.97
C GLY A 98 4.85 -12.86 -12.28
N ALA A 99 5.63 -13.47 -13.18
CA ALA A 99 5.91 -12.91 -14.51
C ALA A 99 4.63 -12.81 -15.36
N PHE A 100 3.78 -13.83 -15.35
CA PHE A 100 2.51 -13.82 -16.06
C PHE A 100 1.60 -12.67 -15.56
N LEU A 101 1.46 -12.52 -14.26
CA LEU A 101 0.67 -11.44 -13.65
C LEU A 101 1.28 -10.08 -13.99
N ALA A 102 2.60 -9.90 -13.85
CA ALA A 102 3.27 -8.62 -14.10
C ALA A 102 3.09 -8.14 -15.57
N ILE A 103 3.06 -9.08 -16.54
CA ILE A 103 2.88 -8.74 -17.97
C ILE A 103 1.40 -8.45 -18.31
N ARG A 104 0.46 -9.14 -17.63
CA ARG A 104 -0.97 -9.07 -17.95
C ARG A 104 -1.72 -7.96 -17.23
N VAL A 105 -1.22 -7.51 -16.09
CA VAL A 105 -1.92 -6.49 -15.28
C VAL A 105 -1.85 -5.13 -15.98
N LYS A 106 -3.03 -4.56 -16.23
CA LYS A 106 -3.16 -3.18 -16.70
C LYS A 106 -2.87 -2.20 -15.55
N MET A 107 -2.38 -1.00 -15.89
CA MET A 107 -2.09 0.04 -14.87
C MET A 107 -3.31 0.41 -14.02
N THR A 108 -4.50 0.34 -14.60
CA THR A 108 -5.78 0.53 -13.85
C THR A 108 -6.05 -0.56 -12.81
N GLY A 109 -5.45 -1.76 -12.97
CA GLY A 109 -5.54 -2.89 -12.04
C GLY A 109 -4.41 -2.94 -11.00
N MET A 110 -3.52 -1.96 -10.97
CA MET A 110 -2.40 -1.93 -10.00
C MET A 110 -2.85 -1.97 -8.53
N PRO A 111 -3.90 -1.24 -8.10
CA PRO A 111 -4.37 -1.31 -6.71
C PRO A 111 -4.78 -2.72 -6.30
N GLN A 112 -5.47 -3.44 -7.19
CA GLN A 112 -5.88 -4.83 -6.98
C GLN A 112 -4.65 -5.73 -6.86
N MET A 113 -3.68 -5.57 -7.76
CA MET A 113 -2.44 -6.34 -7.75
C MET A 113 -1.66 -6.14 -6.45
N VAL A 114 -1.52 -4.90 -5.99
CA VAL A 114 -0.84 -4.59 -4.72
C VAL A 114 -1.56 -5.26 -3.55
N GLY A 115 -2.90 -5.20 -3.49
CA GLY A 115 -3.68 -5.90 -2.47
C GLY A 115 -3.43 -7.40 -2.48
N MET A 116 -3.44 -8.02 -3.66
CA MET A 116 -3.18 -9.45 -3.83
C MET A 116 -1.76 -9.83 -3.37
N LEU A 117 -0.73 -9.09 -3.78
CA LEU A 117 0.66 -9.34 -3.38
C LEU A 117 0.86 -9.20 -1.87
N ASN A 118 0.23 -8.21 -1.23
CA ASN A 118 0.22 -8.09 0.23
C ASN A 118 -0.38 -9.33 0.90
N GLY A 119 -1.49 -9.82 0.35
CA GLY A 119 -2.14 -11.03 0.85
C GLY A 119 -1.22 -12.25 0.78
N PHE A 120 -0.61 -12.50 -0.36
CA PHE A 120 0.33 -13.63 -0.51
C PHE A 120 1.57 -13.47 0.36
N GLY A 121 2.06 -12.25 0.61
CA GLY A 121 3.14 -12.00 1.58
C GLY A 121 2.73 -12.39 3.01
N GLY A 122 1.51 -12.04 3.41
CA GLY A 122 0.93 -12.47 4.69
C GLY A 122 0.77 -14.00 4.78
N LEU A 123 0.24 -14.64 3.74
CA LEU A 123 0.11 -16.09 3.66
C LEU A 123 1.47 -16.78 3.76
N ALA A 124 2.48 -16.30 3.06
CA ALA A 124 3.83 -16.85 3.12
C ALA A 124 4.37 -16.82 4.56
N SER A 125 4.21 -15.69 5.27
CA SER A 125 4.63 -15.55 6.67
C SER A 125 3.88 -16.53 7.59
N ALA A 126 2.57 -16.70 7.41
CA ALA A 126 1.77 -17.63 8.20
C ALA A 126 2.15 -19.10 7.96
N VAL A 127 2.40 -19.46 6.69
CA VAL A 127 2.80 -20.84 6.32
C VAL A 127 4.21 -21.15 6.84
N VAL A 128 5.15 -20.21 6.75
CA VAL A 128 6.50 -20.36 7.31
C VAL A 128 6.44 -20.49 8.83
N ALA A 129 5.61 -19.68 9.51
CA ALA A 129 5.40 -19.79 10.94
C ALA A 129 4.84 -21.17 11.34
N LEU A 130 3.87 -21.70 10.55
CA LEU A 130 3.34 -23.05 10.77
C LEU A 130 4.40 -24.13 10.54
N ALA A 131 5.22 -24.00 9.50
CA ALA A 131 6.29 -24.93 9.20
C ALA A 131 7.35 -24.94 10.32
N GLU A 132 7.74 -23.76 10.82
CA GLU A 132 8.66 -23.63 11.93
C GLU A 132 8.09 -24.20 13.23
N PHE A 133 6.79 -23.95 13.50
CA PHE A 133 6.12 -24.61 14.62
C PHE A 133 6.15 -26.12 14.51
N LEU A 134 5.89 -26.69 13.33
CA LEU A 134 5.96 -28.14 13.10
C LEU A 134 7.37 -28.68 13.30
N ARG A 135 8.40 -27.95 12.88
CA ARG A 135 9.80 -28.31 13.12
C ARG A 135 10.07 -28.43 14.62
N VAL A 136 9.72 -27.38 15.38
CA VAL A 136 9.87 -27.32 16.83
C VAL A 136 9.04 -28.42 17.54
N TYR A 137 7.81 -28.65 17.06
CA TYR A 137 6.91 -29.67 17.62
C TYR A 137 7.43 -31.09 17.43
N LEU A 138 8.11 -31.38 16.32
CA LEU A 138 8.68 -32.68 15.99
C LEU A 138 10.04 -32.88 16.62
N ASP A 139 10.81 -31.85 16.88
CA ASP A 139 12.07 -31.87 17.58
C ASP A 139 11.85 -31.97 19.10
N ARG A 140 11.86 -33.19 19.63
CA ARG A 140 11.67 -33.45 21.07
C ARG A 140 12.95 -33.37 21.89
N GLN A 141 14.10 -33.10 21.25
CA GLN A 141 15.41 -33.13 21.92
C GLN A 141 15.78 -31.78 22.53
N HIS A 142 15.25 -30.66 22.01
CA HIS A 142 15.58 -29.34 22.47
C HIS A 142 14.31 -28.55 22.77
N ASP A 143 14.23 -27.96 23.97
CA ASP A 143 13.15 -27.06 24.31
C ASP A 143 13.31 -25.75 23.52
N PRO A 144 12.27 -25.30 22.77
CA PRO A 144 12.34 -24.06 22.02
C PRO A 144 12.38 -22.85 22.95
N ARG A 145 13.02 -21.80 22.49
CA ARG A 145 13.00 -20.51 23.18
C ARG A 145 11.57 -19.94 23.19
N VAL A 146 11.17 -19.35 24.30
CA VAL A 146 9.83 -18.74 24.47
C VAL A 146 9.59 -17.64 23.46
N ASP A 147 10.60 -16.81 23.16
CA ASP A 147 10.52 -15.75 22.16
C ASP A 147 10.27 -16.31 20.74
N THR A 148 10.84 -17.44 20.37
CA THR A 148 10.56 -18.13 19.12
C THR A 148 9.08 -18.57 19.02
N LEU A 149 8.53 -19.15 20.06
CA LEU A 149 7.11 -19.57 20.09
C LEU A 149 6.15 -18.37 20.02
N VAL A 150 6.46 -17.30 20.75
CA VAL A 150 5.68 -16.04 20.68
C VAL A 150 5.71 -15.46 19.27
N THR A 151 6.88 -15.39 18.64
CA THR A 151 7.01 -14.83 17.30
C THR A 151 6.37 -15.69 16.22
N ILE A 152 6.38 -17.02 16.36
CA ILE A 152 5.61 -17.96 15.52
C ILE A 152 4.10 -17.65 15.63
N ALA A 153 3.56 -17.54 16.84
CA ALA A 153 2.13 -17.28 17.04
C ALA A 153 1.73 -15.90 16.48
N LEU A 154 2.56 -14.87 16.68
CA LEU A 154 2.34 -13.54 16.12
C LEU A 154 2.41 -13.53 14.59
N SER A 155 3.39 -14.24 14.00
CA SER A 155 3.53 -14.33 12.56
C SER A 155 2.33 -15.03 11.91
N ALA A 156 1.85 -16.12 12.53
CA ALA A 156 0.64 -16.82 12.10
C ALA A 156 -0.60 -15.90 12.16
N LEU A 157 -0.81 -15.22 13.28
CA LEU A 157 -1.94 -14.31 13.49
C LEU A 157 -1.92 -13.16 12.46
N ILE A 158 -0.83 -12.39 12.43
CA ILE A 158 -0.73 -11.19 11.57
C ILE A 158 -0.74 -11.61 10.10
N GLY A 159 -0.05 -12.70 9.75
CA GLY A 159 0.02 -13.21 8.39
C GLY A 159 -1.33 -13.63 7.84
N MET A 160 -2.13 -14.38 8.60
CA MET A 160 -3.47 -14.83 8.17
C MET A 160 -4.48 -13.69 8.11
N VAL A 161 -4.47 -12.76 9.08
CA VAL A 161 -5.30 -11.53 9.02
C VAL A 161 -4.97 -10.73 7.77
N THR A 162 -3.68 -10.58 7.47
CA THR A 162 -3.22 -9.86 6.27
C THR A 162 -3.66 -10.56 4.99
N PHE A 163 -3.54 -11.87 4.92
CA PHE A 163 -3.93 -12.64 3.74
C PHE A 163 -5.41 -12.47 3.43
N THR A 164 -6.28 -12.83 4.36
CA THR A 164 -7.72 -12.81 4.12
C THR A 164 -8.26 -11.39 3.98
N GLY A 165 -7.76 -10.44 4.78
CA GLY A 165 -8.12 -9.03 4.66
C GLY A 165 -7.74 -8.45 3.29
N SER A 166 -6.55 -8.79 2.78
CA SER A 166 -6.10 -8.36 1.45
C SER A 166 -6.90 -8.99 0.32
N MET A 167 -7.34 -10.25 0.46
CA MET A 167 -8.20 -10.89 -0.53
C MET A 167 -9.59 -10.24 -0.58
N ILE A 168 -10.14 -9.82 0.55
CA ILE A 168 -11.39 -9.04 0.59
C ILE A 168 -11.18 -7.65 -0.03
N ALA A 169 -10.08 -6.96 0.28
CA ALA A 169 -9.76 -5.67 -0.33
C ALA A 169 -9.59 -5.77 -1.84
N PHE A 170 -8.89 -6.80 -2.33
CA PHE A 170 -8.78 -7.13 -3.75
C PHE A 170 -10.17 -7.31 -4.39
N GLY A 171 -11.03 -8.16 -3.81
CA GLY A 171 -12.37 -8.42 -4.33
C GLY A 171 -13.26 -7.18 -4.36
N LYS A 172 -13.13 -6.28 -3.38
CA LYS A 172 -13.84 -4.98 -3.36
C LYS A 172 -13.41 -4.07 -4.49
N LEU A 173 -12.10 -3.99 -4.75
CA LEU A 173 -11.54 -3.17 -5.83
C LEU A 173 -11.84 -3.75 -7.22
N GLU A 174 -11.92 -5.07 -7.36
CA GLU A 174 -12.29 -5.77 -8.60
C GLU A 174 -13.80 -5.69 -8.89
N GLY A 175 -14.58 -5.28 -7.88
CA GLY A 175 -16.02 -5.16 -8.03
C GLY A 175 -16.77 -6.51 -7.94
N TRP A 176 -16.23 -7.47 -7.17
CA TRP A 176 -16.90 -8.75 -6.95
C TRP A 176 -18.28 -8.57 -6.33
N LYS A 177 -19.17 -9.45 -6.71
CA LYS A 177 -20.55 -9.49 -6.19
C LYS A 177 -20.78 -10.79 -5.43
N VAL A 178 -21.30 -10.68 -4.22
CA VAL A 178 -21.74 -11.83 -3.42
C VAL A 178 -23.25 -11.83 -3.41
N ARG A 179 -23.88 -12.89 -3.95
CA ARG A 179 -25.35 -13.00 -4.10
C ARG A 179 -26.00 -11.78 -4.78
N GLY A 180 -25.32 -11.20 -5.79
CA GLY A 180 -25.81 -10.05 -6.55
C GLY A 180 -25.52 -8.68 -5.91
N VAL A 181 -25.09 -8.64 -4.64
CA VAL A 181 -24.70 -7.40 -3.95
C VAL A 181 -23.21 -7.11 -4.19
N PRO A 182 -22.83 -5.89 -4.63
CA PRO A 182 -21.42 -5.53 -4.78
C PRO A 182 -20.69 -5.60 -3.44
N LEU A 183 -19.55 -6.28 -3.42
CA LEU A 183 -18.70 -6.39 -2.22
C LEU A 183 -18.12 -5.02 -1.81
N SER A 184 -18.10 -4.05 -2.73
CA SER A 184 -17.66 -2.67 -2.45
C SER A 184 -18.53 -1.95 -1.41
N ASN A 185 -19.79 -2.35 -1.27
CA ASN A 185 -20.67 -1.81 -0.24
C ASN A 185 -20.24 -2.30 1.15
N PRO A 186 -20.26 -1.44 2.16
CA PRO A 186 -20.00 -1.88 3.53
C PRO A 186 -21.12 -2.82 4.00
N PHE A 187 -20.73 -3.96 4.53
CA PHE A 187 -21.67 -4.91 5.11
C PHE A 187 -21.40 -5.02 6.62
N LEU A 188 -22.33 -4.53 7.42
CA LEU A 188 -22.26 -4.53 8.88
C LEU A 188 -23.13 -5.66 9.45
N LEU A 189 -22.50 -6.60 10.14
CA LEU A 189 -23.20 -7.58 10.96
C LEU A 189 -23.61 -6.95 12.31
N PRO A 190 -24.77 -7.29 12.88
CA PRO A 190 -25.08 -6.91 14.25
C PRO A 190 -23.95 -7.37 15.18
N SER A 191 -23.54 -6.53 16.11
CA SER A 191 -22.45 -6.81 17.06
C SER A 191 -21.07 -7.11 16.45
N HIS A 192 -20.83 -6.64 15.22
CA HIS A 192 -19.60 -6.87 14.45
C HIS A 192 -18.32 -6.55 15.25
N HIS A 193 -18.28 -5.43 15.96
CA HIS A 193 -17.12 -5.02 16.74
C HIS A 193 -16.85 -5.93 17.93
N LEU A 194 -17.91 -6.32 18.64
CA LEU A 194 -17.79 -7.27 19.75
C LEU A 194 -17.23 -8.60 19.26
N LEU A 195 -17.76 -9.10 18.14
CA LEU A 195 -17.28 -10.35 17.56
C LEU A 195 -15.82 -10.26 17.11
N SER A 196 -15.39 -9.15 16.51
CA SER A 196 -14.00 -8.94 16.12
C SER A 196 -13.06 -8.88 17.34
N VAL A 197 -13.47 -8.23 18.42
CA VAL A 197 -12.70 -8.20 19.68
C VAL A 197 -12.63 -9.60 20.30
N VAL A 198 -13.73 -10.32 20.36
CA VAL A 198 -13.75 -11.70 20.89
C VAL A 198 -12.84 -12.62 20.06
N LEU A 199 -12.88 -12.53 18.73
CA LEU A 199 -11.98 -13.29 17.86
C LEU A 199 -10.52 -12.93 18.09
N LEU A 200 -10.19 -11.65 18.24
CA LEU A 200 -8.83 -11.21 18.54
C LEU A 200 -8.33 -11.76 19.88
N LEU A 201 -9.16 -11.66 20.92
CA LEU A 201 -8.82 -12.21 22.24
C LEU A 201 -8.67 -13.73 22.22
N ALA A 202 -9.52 -14.43 21.46
CA ALA A 202 -9.39 -15.86 21.25
C ALA A 202 -8.08 -16.23 20.55
N CYS A 203 -7.68 -15.47 19.51
CA CYS A 203 -6.39 -15.67 18.85
C CYS A 203 -5.21 -15.42 19.80
N ILE A 204 -5.26 -14.38 20.64
CA ILE A 204 -4.23 -14.09 21.64
C ILE A 204 -4.17 -15.23 22.67
N GLY A 205 -5.32 -15.70 23.14
CA GLY A 205 -5.41 -16.84 24.07
C GLY A 205 -4.83 -18.13 23.48
N LEU A 206 -5.13 -18.43 22.21
CA LEU A 206 -4.53 -19.57 21.49
C LEU A 206 -3.02 -19.40 21.32
N GLY A 207 -2.56 -18.18 21.02
CA GLY A 207 -1.13 -17.86 20.98
C GLY A 207 -0.43 -18.14 22.33
N ALA A 208 -1.07 -17.79 23.44
CA ALA A 208 -0.58 -18.13 24.78
C ALA A 208 -0.54 -19.65 25.01
N VAL A 209 -1.56 -20.39 24.56
CA VAL A 209 -1.56 -21.87 24.63
C VAL A 209 -0.41 -22.46 23.81
N VAL A 210 -0.17 -21.95 22.60
CA VAL A 210 0.97 -22.36 21.75
C VAL A 210 2.30 -22.11 22.45
N THR A 211 2.44 -20.99 23.17
CA THR A 211 3.69 -20.63 23.86
C THR A 211 3.90 -21.42 25.13
N LEU A 212 2.85 -21.64 25.93
CA LEU A 212 2.97 -22.27 27.25
C LEU A 212 2.94 -23.80 27.20
N ASN A 213 2.32 -24.39 26.18
CA ASN A 213 2.13 -25.85 26.08
C ASN A 213 2.34 -26.35 24.64
N TYR A 214 3.47 -25.99 24.04
CA TYR A 214 3.75 -26.25 22.61
C TYR A 214 3.67 -27.74 22.24
N GLN A 215 4.05 -28.66 23.18
CA GLN A 215 4.05 -30.09 22.95
C GLN A 215 2.67 -30.70 22.65
N HIS A 216 1.59 -30.02 23.04
CA HIS A 216 0.21 -30.47 22.84
C HIS A 216 -0.61 -29.43 22.03
N ALA A 217 0.03 -28.37 21.52
CA ALA A 217 -0.64 -27.23 20.93
C ALA A 217 -0.77 -27.27 19.40
N LEU A 218 -0.56 -28.41 18.74
CA LEU A 218 -0.72 -28.52 17.29
C LEU A 218 -2.14 -28.10 16.82
N TRP A 219 -3.17 -28.51 17.57
CA TRP A 219 -4.52 -28.06 17.30
C TRP A 219 -4.70 -26.55 17.49
N ALA A 220 -4.01 -25.97 18.50
CA ALA A 220 -4.14 -24.55 18.83
C ALA A 220 -3.56 -23.65 17.72
N ILE A 221 -2.40 -23.99 17.13
CA ILE A 221 -1.84 -23.22 16.02
C ILE A 221 -2.71 -23.31 14.75
N ILE A 222 -3.34 -24.47 14.49
CA ILE A 222 -4.25 -24.65 13.35
C ILE A 222 -5.51 -23.80 13.56
N VAL A 223 -6.13 -23.87 14.74
CA VAL A 223 -7.33 -23.09 15.08
C VAL A 223 -7.00 -21.59 15.08
N LEU A 224 -5.83 -21.20 15.58
CA LEU A 224 -5.34 -19.81 15.52
C LEU A 224 -5.32 -19.30 14.08
N ASN A 225 -4.73 -20.05 13.14
CA ASN A 225 -4.70 -19.66 11.72
C ASN A 225 -6.10 -19.51 11.13
N ILE A 226 -7.03 -20.42 11.45
CA ILE A 226 -8.43 -20.35 10.98
C ILE A 226 -9.14 -19.12 11.55
N LEU A 227 -9.07 -18.88 12.87
CA LEU A 227 -9.72 -17.74 13.51
C LEU A 227 -9.10 -16.42 13.08
N ALA A 228 -7.78 -16.36 12.90
CA ALA A 228 -7.08 -15.20 12.35
C ALA A 228 -7.54 -14.89 10.91
N GLY A 229 -7.75 -15.93 10.10
CA GLY A 229 -8.33 -15.79 8.77
C GLY A 229 -9.75 -15.22 8.79
N ILE A 230 -10.60 -15.70 9.70
CA ILE A 230 -11.96 -15.15 9.89
C ILE A 230 -11.88 -13.69 10.36
N LEU A 231 -10.98 -13.39 11.31
CA LEU A 231 -10.78 -12.02 11.82
C LEU A 231 -10.39 -11.05 10.69
N GLY A 232 -9.48 -11.45 9.78
CA GLY A 232 -9.08 -10.62 8.65
C GLY A 232 -10.23 -10.29 7.71
N VAL A 233 -11.13 -11.26 7.44
CA VAL A 233 -12.39 -11.03 6.70
C VAL A 233 -13.27 -10.05 7.46
N MET A 234 -13.49 -10.29 8.75
CA MET A 234 -14.35 -9.46 9.59
C MET A 234 -13.88 -8.01 9.67
N VAL A 235 -12.59 -7.76 9.73
CA VAL A 235 -12.04 -6.39 9.82
C VAL A 235 -12.23 -5.60 8.52
N VAL A 236 -12.15 -6.25 7.34
CA VAL A 236 -12.14 -5.53 6.05
C VAL A 236 -13.53 -5.45 5.40
N VAL A 237 -14.44 -6.40 5.67
CA VAL A 237 -15.79 -6.42 5.06
C VAL A 237 -16.60 -5.16 5.35
N PRO A 238 -16.59 -4.56 6.55
CA PRO A 238 -17.38 -3.36 6.85
C PRO A 238 -16.84 -2.08 6.20
N ILE A 239 -15.59 -2.07 5.76
CA ILE A 239 -14.94 -0.86 5.25
C ILE A 239 -15.40 -0.60 3.81
N GLY A 240 -15.80 0.62 3.48
CA GLY A 240 -16.27 1.01 2.15
C GLY A 240 -15.15 1.01 1.10
N GLY A 241 -15.53 0.88 -0.18
CA GLY A 241 -14.57 0.89 -1.31
C GLY A 241 -13.74 2.18 -1.40
N ALA A 242 -14.28 3.32 -0.94
CA ALA A 242 -13.58 4.61 -0.90
C ALA A 242 -12.36 4.60 0.03
N ASP A 243 -12.43 3.87 1.14
CA ASP A 243 -11.37 3.80 2.14
C ASP A 243 -10.34 2.68 1.85
N MET A 244 -10.54 1.91 0.76
CA MET A 244 -9.63 0.80 0.39
C MET A 244 -8.16 1.21 0.22
N PRO A 245 -7.81 2.38 -0.32
CA PRO A 245 -6.41 2.80 -0.37
C PRO A 245 -5.73 2.84 0.99
N VAL A 246 -6.43 3.33 2.03
CA VAL A 246 -5.94 3.34 3.43
C VAL A 246 -5.80 1.92 3.96
N VAL A 247 -6.80 1.08 3.72
CA VAL A 247 -6.80 -0.33 4.14
C VAL A 247 -5.65 -1.11 3.52
N ILE A 248 -5.39 -0.94 2.21
CA ILE A 248 -4.26 -1.59 1.52
C ILE A 248 -2.93 -1.15 2.12
N SER A 249 -2.77 0.14 2.41
CA SER A 249 -1.56 0.67 3.05
C SER A 249 -1.36 0.08 4.45
N LEU A 250 -2.43 -0.06 5.24
CA LEU A 250 -2.41 -0.68 6.55
C LEU A 250 -2.07 -2.18 6.48
N LEU A 251 -2.69 -2.91 5.55
CA LEU A 251 -2.41 -4.32 5.32
C LEU A 251 -0.98 -4.55 4.81
N ASN A 252 -0.41 -3.61 4.05
CA ASN A 252 1.01 -3.64 3.68
C ASN A 252 1.90 -3.51 4.91
N SER A 253 1.53 -2.64 5.87
CA SER A 253 2.24 -2.57 7.15
C SER A 253 2.16 -3.90 7.91
N TYR A 254 1.00 -4.55 7.94
CA TYR A 254 0.84 -5.85 8.59
C TYR A 254 1.65 -6.94 7.89
N SER A 255 1.75 -6.92 6.55
CA SER A 255 2.68 -7.80 5.81
C SER A 255 4.12 -7.61 6.27
N GLY A 256 4.57 -6.36 6.44
CA GLY A 256 5.90 -6.06 6.97
C GLY A 256 6.11 -6.57 8.39
N LEU A 257 5.13 -6.37 9.28
CA LEU A 257 5.19 -6.88 10.66
C LEU A 257 5.18 -8.42 10.70
N ALA A 258 4.40 -9.09 9.84
CA ALA A 258 4.41 -10.54 9.72
C ALA A 258 5.77 -11.05 9.27
N ALA A 259 6.41 -10.41 8.27
CA ALA A 259 7.75 -10.75 7.83
C ALA A 259 8.80 -10.52 8.93
N MET A 260 8.68 -9.43 9.71
CA MET A 260 9.55 -9.15 10.85
C MET A 260 9.44 -10.25 11.91
N THR A 261 8.22 -10.63 12.31
CA THR A 261 8.00 -11.69 13.31
C THR A 261 8.47 -13.06 12.80
N THR A 262 8.28 -13.36 11.52
CA THR A 262 8.88 -14.53 10.86
C THR A 262 10.40 -14.49 10.94
N GLY A 263 11.00 -13.32 10.71
CA GLY A 263 12.44 -13.12 10.82
C GLY A 263 13.00 -13.43 12.20
N PHE A 264 12.29 -13.06 13.28
CA PHE A 264 12.65 -13.43 14.64
C PHE A 264 12.50 -14.94 14.88
N ALA A 265 11.46 -15.58 14.36
CA ALA A 265 11.28 -17.03 14.49
C ALA A 265 12.40 -17.83 13.81
N LEU A 266 12.93 -17.31 12.69
CA LEU A 266 13.97 -17.95 11.88
C LEU A 266 15.40 -17.44 12.18
N ASP A 267 15.60 -16.54 13.15
CA ASP A 267 16.86 -15.83 13.41
C ASP A 267 17.44 -15.13 12.15
N ASN A 268 16.58 -14.66 11.24
CA ASN A 268 16.98 -14.05 9.97
C ASN A 268 16.95 -12.52 10.05
N TYR A 269 18.13 -11.91 10.21
CA TYR A 269 18.27 -10.45 10.32
C TYR A 269 17.78 -9.68 9.09
N CYS A 270 17.90 -10.25 7.89
CA CYS A 270 17.43 -9.60 6.67
C CYS A 270 15.89 -9.42 6.69
N LEU A 271 15.16 -10.46 7.12
CA LEU A 271 13.71 -10.39 7.28
C LEU A 271 13.30 -9.45 8.41
N ILE A 272 14.02 -9.45 9.54
CA ILE A 272 13.74 -8.54 10.66
C ILE A 272 13.86 -7.09 10.20
N ILE A 273 14.97 -6.72 9.56
CA ILE A 273 15.24 -5.35 9.14
C ILE A 273 14.27 -4.93 8.03
N SER A 274 14.14 -5.71 6.97
CA SER A 274 13.27 -5.36 5.84
C SER A 274 11.79 -5.34 6.26
N GLY A 275 11.35 -6.31 7.06
CA GLY A 275 9.99 -6.35 7.58
C GLY A 275 9.66 -5.16 8.49
N SER A 276 10.58 -4.76 9.37
CA SER A 276 10.42 -3.58 10.24
C SER A 276 10.30 -2.30 9.41
N LEU A 277 11.13 -2.15 8.38
CA LEU A 277 11.09 -0.98 7.50
C LEU A 277 9.78 -0.88 6.72
N VAL A 278 9.32 -1.98 6.12
CA VAL A 278 8.06 -2.04 5.38
C VAL A 278 6.90 -1.81 6.35
N GLY A 279 6.92 -2.41 7.54
CA GLY A 279 5.92 -2.19 8.58
C GLY A 279 5.80 -0.72 8.98
N ALA A 280 6.93 -0.09 9.31
CA ALA A 280 6.97 1.31 9.71
C ALA A 280 6.54 2.25 8.57
N SER A 281 7.05 2.04 7.35
CA SER A 281 6.69 2.86 6.18
C SER A 281 5.21 2.75 5.84
N GLY A 282 4.61 1.56 5.96
CA GLY A 282 3.19 1.35 5.75
C GLY A 282 2.32 2.09 6.78
N ILE A 283 2.70 2.10 8.07
CA ILE A 283 1.99 2.88 9.11
C ILE A 283 2.06 4.38 8.83
N ILE A 284 3.25 4.88 8.48
CA ILE A 284 3.46 6.30 8.17
C ILE A 284 2.59 6.69 6.96
N LEU A 285 2.61 5.89 5.89
CA LEU A 285 1.82 6.12 4.70
C LEU A 285 0.31 6.09 5.00
N THR A 286 -0.14 5.13 5.80
CA THR A 286 -1.54 5.04 6.26
C THR A 286 -1.96 6.31 7.00
N ARG A 287 -1.10 6.83 7.89
CA ARG A 287 -1.37 8.07 8.62
C ARG A 287 -1.47 9.28 7.70
N ILE A 288 -0.54 9.42 6.74
CA ILE A 288 -0.55 10.50 5.76
C ILE A 288 -1.84 10.45 4.93
N MET A 289 -2.25 9.26 4.49
CA MET A 289 -3.48 9.09 3.72
C MET A 289 -4.73 9.42 4.55
N CYS A 290 -4.79 8.99 5.80
CA CYS A 290 -5.88 9.36 6.70
C CYS A 290 -5.97 10.89 6.88
N GLN A 291 -4.84 11.58 7.03
CA GLN A 291 -4.79 13.05 7.10
C GLN A 291 -5.27 13.69 5.79
N ALA A 292 -4.81 13.19 4.64
CA ALA A 292 -5.21 13.70 3.34
C ALA A 292 -6.71 13.49 3.02
N MET A 293 -7.35 12.51 3.68
CA MET A 293 -8.79 12.25 3.59
C MET A 293 -9.60 12.91 4.73
N ASN A 294 -8.92 13.60 5.64
CA ASN A 294 -9.48 14.14 6.88
C ASN A 294 -10.27 13.10 7.68
N ARG A 295 -9.76 11.88 7.77
CA ARG A 295 -10.34 10.79 8.55
C ARG A 295 -9.35 10.27 9.58
N SER A 296 -9.84 9.91 10.76
CA SER A 296 -9.00 9.21 11.73
C SER A 296 -8.83 7.75 11.33
N LEU A 297 -7.65 7.18 11.60
CA LEU A 297 -7.41 5.75 11.36
C LEU A 297 -8.42 4.87 12.10
N LEU A 298 -8.80 5.25 13.31
CA LEU A 298 -9.81 4.54 14.11
C LEU A 298 -11.17 4.54 13.41
N ASN A 299 -11.58 5.64 12.80
CA ASN A 299 -12.83 5.70 12.04
C ASN A 299 -12.81 4.81 10.81
N VAL A 300 -11.67 4.69 10.13
CA VAL A 300 -11.52 3.80 8.97
C VAL A 300 -11.57 2.33 9.39
N VAL A 301 -10.81 1.94 10.41
CA VAL A 301 -10.72 0.55 10.90
C VAL A 301 -12.00 0.10 11.62
N ALA A 302 -12.62 1.00 12.36
CA ALA A 302 -13.87 0.72 13.04
C ALA A 302 -15.09 0.64 12.08
N GLY A 303 -14.88 0.85 10.77
CA GLY A 303 -15.94 0.65 9.77
C GLY A 303 -17.16 1.54 9.99
N GLY A 304 -16.98 2.87 9.99
CA GLY A 304 -18.09 3.80 9.89
C GLY A 304 -18.95 3.94 11.14
N PHE A 305 -18.37 4.02 12.33
CA PHE A 305 -19.08 4.52 13.50
C PHE A 305 -19.59 5.94 13.21
N GLY A 306 -20.90 6.08 13.03
CA GLY A 306 -21.61 7.35 13.07
C GLY A 306 -21.73 8.12 11.75
N GLN A 307 -21.48 7.52 10.63
CA GLN A 307 -22.13 7.99 9.42
C GLN A 307 -23.43 7.19 9.22
N GLU A 308 -24.46 7.55 9.97
CA GLU A 308 -25.78 7.54 9.35
C GLU A 308 -25.58 8.25 8.02
N ILE A 309 -25.83 7.52 6.93
CA ILE A 309 -26.22 8.12 5.68
C ILE A 309 -27.57 8.77 5.99
N THR A 310 -27.55 9.87 6.73
CA THR A 310 -28.58 10.84 6.53
C THR A 310 -28.37 11.25 5.08
N ALA A 311 -29.20 10.70 4.21
CA ALA A 311 -29.60 11.32 2.98
C ALA A 311 -30.25 12.67 3.36
N ALA A 312 -29.52 13.51 4.09
CA ALA A 312 -29.83 14.86 4.42
C ALA A 312 -29.38 15.70 3.23
N GLY A 313 -30.33 15.91 2.36
CA GLY A 313 -30.19 16.86 1.29
C GLY A 313 -29.87 16.24 -0.08
N ALA A 314 -30.77 15.39 -0.57
CA ALA A 314 -31.28 15.74 -1.90
C ALA A 314 -31.84 17.17 -1.75
N THR A 315 -30.96 18.17 -1.71
CA THR A 315 -31.38 19.51 -2.06
C THR A 315 -31.94 19.36 -3.45
N THR A 316 -33.25 19.49 -3.53
CA THR A 316 -34.03 19.64 -4.73
C THR A 316 -33.14 20.27 -5.79
N ALA A 317 -33.01 19.59 -6.93
CA ALA A 317 -32.44 20.09 -8.14
C ALA A 317 -33.29 21.35 -8.52
N GLY A 318 -33.00 22.45 -7.86
CA GLY A 318 -33.43 23.76 -8.30
C GLY A 318 -32.65 24.01 -9.59
N ASP A 319 -33.27 24.68 -10.49
CA ASP A 319 -32.90 25.10 -11.85
C ASP A 319 -31.47 25.65 -11.97
N ARG A 320 -30.44 24.81 -11.63
CA ARG A 320 -29.02 25.15 -11.68
C ARG A 320 -28.53 24.85 -13.09
N THR A 321 -28.34 25.87 -13.87
CA THR A 321 -27.80 25.77 -15.23
C THR A 321 -26.32 25.47 -15.18
N VAL A 322 -25.92 24.44 -15.89
CA VAL A 322 -24.51 24.07 -16.10
C VAL A 322 -24.06 24.55 -17.46
N ARG A 323 -22.94 25.25 -17.51
CA ARG A 323 -22.33 25.63 -18.79
C ARG A 323 -21.55 24.45 -19.34
N SER A 324 -21.68 24.16 -20.62
CA SER A 324 -20.87 23.14 -21.31
C SER A 324 -20.19 23.76 -22.51
N MET A 325 -19.03 23.25 -22.84
CA MET A 325 -18.25 23.53 -24.04
C MET A 325 -17.99 22.27 -24.83
N ASP A 326 -17.79 22.41 -26.12
CA ASP A 326 -17.27 21.36 -26.98
C ASP A 326 -15.74 21.38 -27.04
N ALA A 327 -15.16 20.47 -27.83
CA ALA A 327 -13.70 20.36 -27.94
C ALA A 327 -13.07 21.54 -28.69
N GLU A 328 -13.79 22.14 -29.62
CA GLU A 328 -13.29 23.26 -30.41
C GLU A 328 -13.22 24.53 -29.55
N GLU A 329 -14.29 24.84 -28.80
CA GLU A 329 -14.32 25.94 -27.86
C GLU A 329 -13.27 25.80 -26.76
N ALA A 330 -13.11 24.58 -26.22
CA ALA A 330 -12.07 24.28 -25.22
C ALA A 330 -10.66 24.49 -25.79
N ALA A 331 -10.41 24.11 -27.04
CA ALA A 331 -9.13 24.33 -27.69
C ALA A 331 -8.81 25.83 -27.84
N MET A 332 -9.81 26.66 -28.19
CA MET A 332 -9.63 28.12 -28.27
C MET A 332 -9.23 28.75 -26.94
N VAL A 333 -9.89 28.36 -25.87
CA VAL A 333 -9.57 28.87 -24.52
C VAL A 333 -8.19 28.41 -24.05
N LEU A 334 -7.83 27.12 -24.29
CA LEU A 334 -6.52 26.61 -23.94
C LEU A 334 -5.39 27.22 -24.75
N GLU A 335 -5.62 27.57 -26.01
CA GLU A 335 -4.65 28.26 -26.88
C GLU A 335 -4.33 29.67 -26.40
N ALA A 336 -5.33 30.39 -25.88
CA ALA A 336 -5.16 31.74 -25.35
C ALA A 336 -4.53 31.76 -23.93
N ALA A 337 -4.51 30.63 -23.22
CA ALA A 337 -4.06 30.55 -21.84
C ALA A 337 -2.53 30.48 -21.76
N GLN A 338 -1.94 31.23 -20.84
CA GLN A 338 -0.49 31.20 -20.58
C GLN A 338 -0.12 30.30 -19.43
N LYS A 339 -0.96 30.17 -18.39
CA LYS A 339 -0.74 29.37 -17.21
C LYS A 339 -1.87 28.36 -17.04
N ILE A 340 -1.55 27.07 -17.19
CA ILE A 340 -2.56 25.99 -17.24
C ILE A 340 -2.21 24.95 -16.18
N PHE A 341 -3.17 24.64 -15.30
CA PHE A 341 -3.03 23.57 -14.33
C PHE A 341 -3.95 22.40 -14.67
N ILE A 342 -3.38 21.21 -14.80
CA ILE A 342 -4.11 19.97 -15.10
C ILE A 342 -4.25 19.17 -13.80
N ILE A 343 -5.49 18.93 -13.38
CA ILE A 343 -5.82 18.18 -12.14
C ILE A 343 -6.39 16.81 -12.52
N PRO A 344 -5.54 15.77 -12.57
CA PRO A 344 -5.99 14.43 -12.92
C PRO A 344 -6.68 13.75 -11.74
N GLY A 345 -7.75 13.03 -12.03
CA GLY A 345 -8.46 12.19 -11.07
C GLY A 345 -8.65 10.76 -11.56
N TYR A 346 -9.39 9.97 -10.79
CA TYR A 346 -9.64 8.55 -11.10
C TYR A 346 -10.32 8.35 -12.47
N GLY A 347 -11.17 9.28 -12.91
CA GLY A 347 -11.79 9.20 -14.23
C GLY A 347 -10.79 9.22 -15.39
N MET A 348 -9.65 9.90 -15.26
CA MET A 348 -8.55 9.83 -16.22
C MET A 348 -7.99 8.40 -16.32
N ALA A 349 -7.81 7.73 -15.18
CA ALA A 349 -7.34 6.36 -15.12
C ALA A 349 -8.32 5.39 -15.79
N VAL A 350 -9.62 5.51 -15.49
CA VAL A 350 -10.68 4.67 -16.06
C VAL A 350 -10.77 4.82 -17.57
N ALA A 351 -10.65 6.04 -18.07
CA ALA A 351 -10.67 6.33 -19.50
C ALA A 351 -9.34 6.01 -20.20
N GLN A 352 -8.28 5.67 -19.46
CA GLN A 352 -6.91 5.50 -19.98
C GLN A 352 -6.47 6.72 -20.81
N ALA A 353 -6.74 7.93 -20.30
CA ALA A 353 -6.51 9.19 -20.99
C ALA A 353 -5.10 9.76 -20.78
N GLN A 354 -4.25 9.13 -19.94
CA GLN A 354 -2.94 9.66 -19.53
C GLN A 354 -2.04 10.03 -20.71
N HIS A 355 -2.04 9.23 -21.79
CA HIS A 355 -1.23 9.52 -22.97
C HIS A 355 -1.77 10.74 -23.76
N ALA A 356 -3.07 10.84 -23.91
CA ALA A 356 -3.69 11.98 -24.58
C ALA A 356 -3.49 13.27 -23.77
N VAL A 357 -3.54 13.18 -22.44
CA VAL A 357 -3.28 14.32 -21.53
C VAL A 357 -1.81 14.75 -21.58
N ALA A 358 -0.88 13.80 -21.65
CA ALA A 358 0.55 14.10 -21.83
C ALA A 358 0.80 14.80 -23.17
N GLU A 359 0.17 14.33 -24.25
CA GLU A 359 0.26 14.94 -25.58
C GLU A 359 -0.30 16.36 -25.59
N LEU A 360 -1.45 16.58 -24.93
CA LEU A 360 -2.05 17.92 -24.76
C LEU A 360 -1.07 18.86 -24.02
N ALA A 361 -0.51 18.40 -22.91
CA ALA A 361 0.42 19.20 -22.12
C ALA A 361 1.69 19.54 -22.93
N ASP A 362 2.24 18.61 -23.68
CA ASP A 362 3.41 18.84 -24.54
C ASP A 362 3.11 19.83 -25.67
N LEU A 363 1.91 19.75 -26.26
CA LEU A 363 1.49 20.66 -27.31
C LEU A 363 1.34 22.10 -26.79
N LEU A 364 0.69 22.28 -25.65
CA LEU A 364 0.51 23.58 -25.02
C LEU A 364 1.85 24.21 -24.59
N ARG A 365 2.75 23.40 -24.03
CA ARG A 365 4.11 23.84 -23.68
C ARG A 365 4.93 24.28 -24.92
N LYS A 366 4.84 23.55 -26.03
CA LYS A 366 5.49 23.93 -27.29
C LYS A 366 4.98 25.25 -27.83
N ARG A 367 3.74 25.64 -27.48
CA ARG A 367 3.14 26.93 -27.80
C ARG A 367 3.45 28.04 -26.81
N GLY A 368 4.24 27.73 -25.75
CA GLY A 368 4.73 28.71 -24.78
C GLY A 368 3.95 28.78 -23.46
N ALA A 369 2.92 27.95 -23.25
CA ALA A 369 2.19 27.91 -22.00
C ALA A 369 2.98 27.24 -20.87
N ASP A 370 2.88 27.77 -19.63
CA ASP A 370 3.34 27.12 -18.41
C ASP A 370 2.29 26.09 -17.99
N VAL A 371 2.59 24.79 -18.20
CA VAL A 371 1.68 23.69 -17.89
C VAL A 371 2.21 22.90 -16.71
N ARG A 372 1.41 22.77 -15.65
CA ARG A 372 1.72 21.93 -14.49
C ARG A 372 0.58 20.99 -14.15
N PHE A 373 0.94 19.87 -13.50
CA PHE A 373 -0.02 18.88 -13.04
C PHE A 373 -0.17 18.99 -11.52
N GLY A 374 -1.39 19.21 -11.04
CA GLY A 374 -1.74 19.16 -9.63
C GLY A 374 -2.19 17.75 -9.23
N ILE A 375 -1.36 17.04 -8.46
CA ILE A 375 -1.65 15.67 -8.06
C ILE A 375 -2.03 15.63 -6.60
N HIS A 376 -3.28 15.28 -6.34
CA HIS A 376 -3.75 15.12 -4.98
C HIS A 376 -3.27 13.78 -4.39
N PRO A 377 -2.78 13.73 -3.13
CA PRO A 377 -2.24 12.51 -2.52
C PRO A 377 -3.19 11.31 -2.52
N VAL A 378 -4.51 11.57 -2.47
CA VAL A 378 -5.55 10.53 -2.47
C VAL A 378 -6.29 10.39 -3.80
N ALA A 379 -5.84 11.08 -4.86
CA ALA A 379 -6.44 10.92 -6.18
C ALA A 379 -6.20 9.50 -6.71
N GLY A 380 -7.27 8.77 -7.02
CA GLY A 380 -7.18 7.42 -7.53
C GLY A 380 -7.67 6.35 -6.55
N ARG A 381 -7.07 5.15 -6.61
CA ARG A 381 -7.41 3.99 -5.79
C ARG A 381 -6.22 3.38 -5.04
N MET A 382 -5.06 4.00 -5.10
CA MET A 382 -3.86 3.67 -4.34
C MET A 382 -3.00 4.91 -4.18
N PRO A 383 -2.07 4.95 -3.20
CA PRO A 383 -1.09 6.03 -3.08
C PRO A 383 -0.29 6.21 -4.37
N GLY A 384 -0.17 7.45 -4.84
CA GLY A 384 0.61 7.76 -6.04
C GLY A 384 0.00 7.24 -7.35
N HIS A 385 -1.27 6.88 -7.39
CA HIS A 385 -1.92 6.34 -8.59
C HIS A 385 -1.74 7.25 -9.81
N MET A 386 -1.98 8.55 -9.65
CA MET A 386 -1.83 9.52 -10.74
C MET A 386 -0.37 9.69 -11.15
N ASN A 387 0.57 9.68 -10.21
CA ASN A 387 2.00 9.76 -10.49
C ASN A 387 2.46 8.59 -11.38
N VAL A 388 1.97 7.38 -11.10
CA VAL A 388 2.32 6.18 -11.90
C VAL A 388 1.79 6.29 -13.32
N LEU A 389 0.53 6.73 -13.50
CA LEU A 389 -0.08 6.89 -14.83
C LEU A 389 0.60 7.98 -15.66
N LEU A 390 0.94 9.12 -15.03
CA LEU A 390 1.66 10.18 -15.72
C LEU A 390 3.11 9.79 -16.05
N ALA A 391 3.75 9.00 -15.17
CA ALA A 391 5.07 8.42 -15.44
C ALA A 391 5.03 7.41 -16.62
N GLU A 392 3.96 6.60 -16.73
CA GLU A 392 3.73 5.71 -17.88
C GLU A 392 3.61 6.53 -19.17
N ALA A 393 2.91 7.67 -19.12
CA ALA A 393 2.79 8.59 -20.25
C ALA A 393 4.04 9.45 -20.48
N ASN A 394 5.15 9.20 -19.78
CA ASN A 394 6.43 9.94 -19.86
C ASN A 394 6.31 11.44 -19.53
N VAL A 395 5.36 11.85 -18.72
CA VAL A 395 5.28 13.23 -18.23
C VAL A 395 6.50 13.53 -17.33
N PRO A 396 7.26 14.61 -17.58
CA PRO A 396 8.38 14.99 -16.74
C PRO A 396 7.95 15.27 -15.30
N TYR A 397 8.71 14.76 -14.33
CA TYR A 397 8.40 14.95 -12.92
C TYR A 397 8.44 16.39 -12.45
N ASP A 398 9.21 17.24 -13.14
CA ASP A 398 9.30 18.66 -12.83
C ASP A 398 7.99 19.43 -13.08
N LEU A 399 7.07 18.83 -13.83
CA LEU A 399 5.72 19.36 -14.07
C LEU A 399 4.71 18.91 -13.02
N LEU A 400 5.10 17.94 -12.15
CA LEU A 400 4.20 17.40 -11.15
C LEU A 400 4.35 18.19 -9.85
N SER A 401 3.26 18.71 -9.36
CA SER A 401 3.14 19.42 -8.08
C SER A 401 2.02 18.79 -7.26
N ASP A 402 2.09 18.93 -5.96
CA ASP A 402 1.01 18.55 -5.05
C ASP A 402 0.15 19.77 -4.66
N LEU A 403 -0.43 19.77 -3.47
CA LEU A 403 -1.29 20.83 -2.96
C LEU A 403 -0.59 22.20 -2.83
N GLU A 404 0.75 22.26 -2.95
CA GLU A 404 1.49 23.54 -2.98
C GLU A 404 1.05 24.42 -4.16
N LEU A 405 0.54 23.80 -5.23
CA LEU A 405 0.01 24.47 -6.39
C LEU A 405 -1.15 25.44 -6.07
N ASN A 406 -1.83 25.23 -4.93
CA ASN A 406 -2.89 26.14 -4.48
C ASN A 406 -2.42 27.59 -4.27
N SER A 407 -1.15 27.78 -3.91
CA SER A 407 -0.57 29.12 -3.75
C SER A 407 -0.53 29.94 -5.06
N GLU A 408 -0.56 29.26 -6.20
CA GLU A 408 -0.50 29.87 -7.54
C GLU A 408 -1.86 29.79 -8.29
N MET A 409 -2.89 29.24 -7.66
CA MET A 409 -4.18 28.96 -8.34
C MET A 409 -4.89 30.24 -8.81
N GLU A 410 -4.75 31.35 -8.08
CA GLU A 410 -5.33 32.68 -8.47
C GLU A 410 -4.67 33.26 -9.74
N GLN A 411 -3.45 32.80 -10.06
CA GLN A 411 -2.72 33.21 -11.27
C GLN A 411 -2.95 32.26 -12.44
N CYS A 412 -3.74 31.20 -12.24
CA CYS A 412 -4.04 30.20 -13.25
C CYS A 412 -5.10 30.70 -14.22
N ASP A 413 -4.79 30.74 -15.52
CA ASP A 413 -5.78 31.10 -16.54
C ASP A 413 -6.81 30.00 -16.74
N VAL A 414 -6.34 28.73 -16.80
CA VAL A 414 -7.20 27.57 -16.99
C VAL A 414 -6.81 26.43 -16.04
N ALA A 415 -7.73 26.04 -15.16
CA ALA A 415 -7.64 24.80 -14.39
C ALA A 415 -8.43 23.69 -15.11
N LEU A 416 -7.71 22.73 -15.72
CA LEU A 416 -8.31 21.60 -16.43
C LEU A 416 -8.41 20.39 -15.52
N VAL A 417 -9.60 20.10 -15.03
CA VAL A 417 -9.91 18.96 -14.15
C VAL A 417 -10.32 17.76 -15.01
N ILE A 418 -9.58 16.66 -14.92
CA ILE A 418 -9.82 15.46 -15.75
C ILE A 418 -10.22 14.28 -14.89
N GLY A 419 -11.52 14.02 -14.78
CA GLY A 419 -12.07 12.90 -14.06
C GLY A 419 -11.82 12.93 -12.55
N ALA A 420 -11.61 14.10 -11.97
CA ALA A 420 -11.63 14.35 -10.53
C ALA A 420 -13.00 14.86 -10.07
N ASN A 421 -13.31 14.70 -8.78
CA ASN A 421 -14.53 15.19 -8.16
C ASN A 421 -14.26 15.70 -6.74
N ASP A 422 -14.12 14.80 -5.76
CA ASP A 422 -14.04 15.16 -4.34
C ASP A 422 -12.82 16.03 -4.02
N VAL A 423 -11.69 15.79 -4.69
CA VAL A 423 -10.43 16.53 -4.50
C VAL A 423 -10.43 17.98 -5.02
N VAL A 424 -11.51 18.39 -5.68
CA VAL A 424 -11.74 19.77 -6.17
C VAL A 424 -13.08 20.32 -5.70
N ASN A 425 -13.72 19.68 -4.71
CA ASN A 425 -15.06 20.05 -4.23
C ASN A 425 -14.97 21.12 -3.14
N PRO A 426 -15.47 22.35 -3.37
CA PRO A 426 -15.44 23.43 -2.37
C PRO A 426 -16.18 23.12 -1.07
N ASP A 427 -17.10 22.15 -1.07
CA ASP A 427 -17.79 21.68 0.13
C ASP A 427 -16.84 21.14 1.22
N ALA A 428 -15.60 20.85 0.87
CA ALA A 428 -14.56 20.51 1.83
C ALA A 428 -14.26 21.65 2.82
N ARG A 429 -14.59 22.89 2.49
CA ARG A 429 -14.46 24.06 3.36
C ARG A 429 -15.70 24.33 4.21
N ARG A 430 -16.85 23.71 3.88
CA ARG A 430 -18.12 23.93 4.53
C ARG A 430 -18.29 23.04 5.77
N GLN A 431 -18.52 23.66 6.92
CA GLN A 431 -18.81 22.91 8.17
C GLN A 431 -20.09 22.07 8.00
N GLY A 432 -20.03 20.81 8.44
CA GLY A 432 -21.14 19.86 8.31
C GLY A 432 -21.16 19.03 7.00
N SER A 433 -20.29 19.32 6.04
CA SER A 433 -20.09 18.46 4.87
C SER A 433 -19.35 17.16 5.26
N GLN A 434 -19.65 16.06 4.57
CA GLN A 434 -18.98 14.77 4.79
C GLN A 434 -17.48 14.80 4.48
N ILE A 435 -17.05 15.77 3.64
CA ILE A 435 -15.64 15.97 3.27
C ILE A 435 -15.03 17.18 3.97
N TYR A 436 -15.71 17.76 4.97
CA TYR A 436 -15.21 18.95 5.69
C TYR A 436 -13.78 18.73 6.21
N GLY A 437 -12.92 19.71 5.94
CA GLY A 437 -11.52 19.69 6.36
C GLY A 437 -10.60 18.83 5.48
N MET A 438 -11.10 18.15 4.45
CA MET A 438 -10.24 17.50 3.46
C MET A 438 -9.47 18.57 2.68
N PRO A 439 -8.13 18.48 2.57
CA PRO A 439 -7.38 19.33 1.67
C PRO A 439 -7.88 19.12 0.24
N ILE A 440 -8.08 20.20 -0.52
CA ILE A 440 -8.52 20.15 -1.91
C ILE A 440 -7.66 21.07 -2.77
N PHE A 441 -7.70 20.91 -4.09
CA PHE A 441 -7.24 21.95 -4.99
C PHE A 441 -8.28 23.07 -5.09
N ASP A 442 -7.83 24.29 -4.89
CA ASP A 442 -8.65 25.52 -4.92
C ASP A 442 -8.91 25.96 -6.36
N VAL A 443 -9.32 25.03 -7.23
CA VAL A 443 -9.51 25.31 -8.67
C VAL A 443 -10.58 26.36 -8.93
N ASP A 444 -11.51 26.55 -8.00
CA ASP A 444 -12.53 27.60 -8.02
C ASP A 444 -11.96 29.02 -8.05
N LYS A 445 -10.69 29.20 -7.65
CA LYS A 445 -9.96 30.47 -7.72
C LYS A 445 -9.32 30.76 -9.07
N ALA A 446 -9.23 29.76 -9.97
CA ALA A 446 -8.70 29.96 -11.30
C ALA A 446 -9.66 30.86 -12.16
N ARG A 447 -9.11 31.53 -13.15
CA ARG A 447 -9.90 32.39 -14.05
C ARG A 447 -10.99 31.59 -14.77
N THR A 448 -10.62 30.40 -15.28
CA THR A 448 -11.56 29.48 -15.95
C THR A 448 -11.30 28.07 -15.43
N VAL A 449 -12.36 27.36 -15.10
CA VAL A 449 -12.29 25.96 -14.70
C VAL A 449 -12.95 25.09 -15.75
N MET A 450 -12.22 24.15 -16.32
CA MET A 450 -12.76 23.18 -17.28
C MET A 450 -12.82 21.82 -16.61
N VAL A 451 -13.99 21.21 -16.53
CA VAL A 451 -14.17 19.91 -15.89
C VAL A 451 -14.57 18.86 -16.92
N CYS A 452 -13.65 17.96 -17.25
CA CYS A 452 -13.91 16.82 -18.13
C CYS A 452 -14.49 15.65 -17.32
N LYS A 453 -15.76 15.37 -17.52
CA LYS A 453 -16.51 14.34 -16.79
C LYS A 453 -17.64 13.75 -17.64
N ARG A 454 -18.01 12.48 -17.44
CA ARG A 454 -19.10 11.84 -18.21
C ARG A 454 -20.49 12.32 -17.81
N SER A 455 -20.67 12.70 -16.56
CA SER A 455 -21.97 13.13 -15.98
C SER A 455 -21.74 13.96 -14.73
N LEU A 456 -22.77 14.60 -14.22
CA LEU A 456 -22.76 15.33 -12.95
C LEU A 456 -22.82 14.43 -11.70
N ASN A 457 -22.89 13.12 -11.88
CA ASN A 457 -23.01 12.18 -10.75
C ASN A 457 -21.92 12.42 -9.71
N PRO A 458 -22.25 12.28 -8.40
CA PRO A 458 -21.30 12.47 -7.33
C PRO A 458 -20.09 11.51 -7.43
N GLY A 459 -19.00 11.86 -6.75
CA GLY A 459 -17.82 11.04 -6.61
C GLY A 459 -17.97 9.95 -5.53
N PHE A 460 -16.85 9.49 -4.99
CA PHE A 460 -16.84 8.49 -3.93
C PHE A 460 -17.47 8.97 -2.61
N ALA A 461 -17.41 10.26 -2.34
CA ALA A 461 -18.03 10.85 -1.16
C ALA A 461 -19.56 10.88 -1.21
N GLY A 462 -20.16 10.60 -2.38
CA GLY A 462 -21.61 10.57 -2.55
C GLY A 462 -22.30 11.94 -2.47
N ILE A 463 -21.54 13.05 -2.51
CA ILE A 463 -22.04 14.42 -2.45
C ILE A 463 -21.92 15.12 -3.79
N GLU A 464 -22.84 16.04 -4.04
CA GLU A 464 -22.76 16.93 -5.20
C GLU A 464 -21.53 17.83 -5.10
N ASN A 465 -21.05 18.31 -6.24
CA ASN A 465 -19.92 19.23 -6.29
C ASN A 465 -20.40 20.60 -6.77
N GLU A 466 -20.42 21.58 -5.88
CA GLU A 466 -20.84 22.94 -6.17
C GLU A 466 -19.97 23.62 -7.25
N LEU A 467 -18.73 23.18 -7.42
CA LEU A 467 -17.82 23.66 -8.45
C LEU A 467 -18.46 23.63 -9.86
N PHE A 468 -19.27 22.59 -10.16
CA PHE A 468 -19.83 22.42 -11.50
C PHE A 468 -20.85 23.48 -11.89
N PHE A 469 -21.39 24.19 -10.92
CA PHE A 469 -22.42 25.23 -11.08
C PHE A 469 -21.84 26.64 -10.95
N MET A 470 -20.53 26.80 -10.72
CA MET A 470 -19.91 28.12 -10.57
C MET A 470 -19.82 28.87 -11.90
N PRO A 471 -19.88 30.20 -11.89
CA PRO A 471 -19.90 30.99 -13.11
C PRO A 471 -18.63 30.92 -13.95
N ASN A 472 -17.46 30.59 -13.32
CA ASN A 472 -16.18 30.40 -13.99
C ASN A 472 -15.94 28.95 -14.41
N THR A 473 -16.88 28.03 -14.16
CA THR A 473 -16.75 26.61 -14.46
C THR A 473 -17.51 26.24 -15.72
N VAL A 474 -16.88 25.42 -16.54
CA VAL A 474 -17.43 24.88 -17.77
C VAL A 474 -17.21 23.35 -17.81
N MET A 475 -18.24 22.62 -18.19
CA MET A 475 -18.22 21.16 -18.28
C MET A 475 -17.88 20.70 -19.69
N LEU A 476 -16.93 19.79 -19.79
CA LEU A 476 -16.59 19.03 -21.00
C LEU A 476 -17.18 17.62 -20.85
N PHE A 477 -18.42 17.44 -21.29
CA PHE A 477 -19.12 16.16 -21.11
C PHE A 477 -18.62 15.12 -22.09
N GLY A 478 -18.17 13.98 -21.57
CA GLY A 478 -17.77 12.85 -22.39
C GLY A 478 -16.76 11.92 -21.73
N ASP A 479 -16.30 10.96 -22.51
CA ASP A 479 -15.17 10.13 -22.13
C ASP A 479 -13.88 10.98 -22.19
N ALA A 480 -13.09 10.94 -21.11
CA ALA A 480 -11.94 11.82 -20.97
C ALA A 480 -10.89 11.61 -22.08
N LYS A 481 -10.67 10.35 -22.51
CA LYS A 481 -9.72 10.08 -23.61
C LYS A 481 -10.21 10.68 -24.91
N LYS A 482 -11.49 10.47 -25.27
CA LYS A 482 -12.07 11.00 -26.50
C LYS A 482 -12.06 12.52 -26.50
N MET A 483 -12.50 13.14 -25.41
CA MET A 483 -12.56 14.60 -25.28
C MET A 483 -11.17 15.23 -25.42
N VAL A 484 -10.19 14.74 -24.66
CA VAL A 484 -8.83 15.27 -24.73
C VAL A 484 -8.18 15.03 -26.11
N THR A 485 -8.42 13.87 -26.74
CA THR A 485 -7.92 13.60 -28.08
C THR A 485 -8.54 14.56 -29.12
N SER A 486 -9.84 14.88 -28.99
CA SER A 486 -10.50 15.88 -29.86
C SER A 486 -9.90 17.27 -29.66
N ILE A 487 -9.68 17.71 -28.43
CA ILE A 487 -9.00 18.99 -28.13
C ILE A 487 -7.60 19.03 -28.74
N VAL A 488 -6.82 17.96 -28.63
CA VAL A 488 -5.47 17.85 -29.24
C VAL A 488 -5.56 17.97 -30.77
N SER A 489 -6.55 17.32 -31.39
CA SER A 489 -6.76 17.39 -32.84
C SER A 489 -7.10 18.82 -33.27
N GLU A 490 -8.00 19.51 -32.57
CA GLU A 490 -8.35 20.89 -32.85
C GLU A 490 -7.14 21.83 -32.70
N LEU A 491 -6.38 21.66 -31.62
CA LEU A 491 -5.17 22.46 -31.42
C LEU A 491 -4.10 22.22 -32.51
N LYS A 492 -4.00 21.00 -33.08
CA LYS A 492 -3.04 20.72 -34.18
C LYS A 492 -3.45 21.31 -35.50
N ASN A 493 -4.74 21.46 -35.72
CA ASN A 493 -5.31 22.05 -36.94
C ASN A 493 -5.24 23.58 -36.99
N ARG A 494 -4.96 24.20 -35.86
CA ARG A 494 -4.76 25.64 -35.66
C ARG A 494 -3.26 25.99 -35.64
#